data_a5572855c675572de034f1942c81f27e
#
_entry.id   a5572855c675572de034f1942c81f27e
#
_cell.length_a   1.000
_cell.length_b   1.000
_cell.length_c   1.000
_cell.angle_alpha   90.00
_cell.angle_beta   90.00
_cell.angle_gamma   90.00
#
_symmetry.space_group_name_H-M   'P 1'
#
loop_
_entity.id
_entity.type
_entity.pdbx_description
1 polymer ?
#
loop_
_entity_poly.entity_id
_entity_poly.type
_entity_poly.pdbx_seq_one_letter_code
_entity_poly.pdbx_strand_id
1 'polypeptide(L)'
;MINLYRIKRRFSYLLKSNPLKIIKDYRIKRKLSREWNDFIYGDLNRPVESGKVNLYYFKHGVKDNVGDLLSKTVVTFVEEKLNLQNEMRSETRRLFAIGSIIDVAKSDMIVWGSGLRNENSLPPNVKLDIRAVRGPLTREKLIKSGFNCPQSYGDPALLLPLFYHPTVDNRESFIIIPHYSKEKNIPEKYQDKVVSTITSDWKDFVNKIISSEFVISGSLHGIIIAEAYGIPAVLINEIDFDLFKYKDYYESTDRRDFVVYQDVDDVLSRMKFNDPIPNLAKLQESLLSSFPKDIY
;
A
#
# COMPACT_ATOMS: atom_id res chain seq x y z
N MET A 1 25.17 -2.52 -3.15
CA MET A 1 23.80 -2.85 -2.65
C MET A 1 23.84 -2.86 -1.12
N ILE A 2 23.22 -1.88 -0.49
CA ILE A 2 23.21 -1.75 0.97
C ILE A 2 22.02 -2.56 1.49
N ASN A 3 22.31 -3.57 2.29
CA ASN A 3 21.32 -4.50 2.81
C ASN A 3 20.49 -3.82 3.91
N LEU A 4 19.19 -3.57 3.64
CA LEU A 4 18.22 -2.96 4.57
C LEU A 4 18.19 -3.64 5.95
N TYR A 5 18.41 -4.94 5.97
CA TYR A 5 18.49 -5.74 7.20
C TYR A 5 19.70 -5.33 8.06
N ARG A 6 20.84 -4.99 7.45
CA ARG A 6 22.01 -4.44 8.15
C ARG A 6 21.75 -3.05 8.74
N ILE A 7 20.98 -2.21 8.05
CA ILE A 7 20.61 -0.87 8.51
C ILE A 7 19.68 -0.96 9.72
N LYS A 8 18.61 -1.76 9.66
CA LYS A 8 17.69 -1.99 10.79
C LYS A 8 18.39 -2.59 12.02
N ARG A 9 19.26 -3.59 11.84
CA ARG A 9 20.01 -4.23 12.92
C ARG A 9 21.01 -3.29 13.59
N ARG A 10 21.62 -2.37 12.84
CA ARG A 10 22.47 -1.31 13.39
C ARG A 10 21.66 -0.26 14.17
N PHE A 11 20.47 0.10 13.72
CA PHE A 11 19.58 1.02 14.44
C PHE A 11 19.13 0.46 15.80
N SER A 12 18.75 -0.79 15.88
CA SER A 12 18.34 -1.41 17.17
C SER A 12 19.49 -1.58 18.15
N TYR A 13 20.73 -1.72 17.66
CA TYR A 13 21.92 -1.82 18.52
C TYR A 13 22.33 -0.46 19.10
N LEU A 14 22.13 0.63 18.36
CA LEU A 14 22.51 2.00 18.76
C LEU A 14 21.63 2.59 19.88
N LEU A 15 20.41 2.09 20.05
CA LEU A 15 19.49 2.54 21.12
C LEU A 15 19.85 2.01 22.52
N LYS A 16 20.85 1.14 22.66
CA LYS A 16 21.21 0.46 23.93
C LYS A 16 22.57 0.84 24.53
N SER A 17 23.27 1.90 24.09
CA SER A 17 24.65 2.16 24.56
C SER A 17 25.00 3.61 24.92
N ASN A 18 25.88 3.74 25.90
CA ASN A 18 26.55 4.81 26.65
C ASN A 18 26.88 6.17 25.96
N PRO A 19 26.80 7.35 26.64
CA PRO A 19 26.88 8.73 26.11
C PRO A 19 28.11 9.12 25.30
N LEU A 20 29.28 8.58 25.57
CA LEU A 20 30.48 8.84 24.74
C LEU A 20 30.50 8.18 23.36
N LYS A 21 29.67 7.19 23.16
CA LYS A 21 29.33 6.62 21.84
C LYS A 21 28.42 7.54 21.03
N ILE A 22 27.68 8.43 21.66
CA ILE A 22 26.63 9.26 21.03
C ILE A 22 27.21 10.23 19.99
N ILE A 23 28.43 10.74 20.14
CA ILE A 23 29.03 11.67 19.17
C ILE A 23 29.50 10.93 17.91
N LYS A 24 30.09 9.74 18.05
CA LYS A 24 30.38 8.84 16.92
C LYS A 24 29.07 8.37 16.25
N ASP A 25 28.05 8.13 17.05
CA ASP A 25 26.71 7.74 16.64
C ASP A 25 25.97 8.84 15.89
N TYR A 26 26.21 10.12 16.18
CA TYR A 26 25.60 11.25 15.45
C TYR A 26 26.07 11.31 13.99
N ARG A 27 27.34 11.07 13.72
CA ARG A 27 27.88 11.00 12.34
C ARG A 27 27.33 9.77 11.61
N ILE A 28 27.22 8.64 12.30
CA ILE A 28 26.64 7.41 11.76
C ILE A 28 25.13 7.60 11.52
N LYS A 29 24.38 8.20 12.45
CA LYS A 29 22.97 8.53 12.28
C LYS A 29 22.75 9.47 11.10
N ARG A 30 23.56 10.50 10.93
CA ARG A 30 23.48 11.44 9.81
C ARG A 30 23.80 10.76 8.47
N LYS A 31 24.78 9.85 8.45
CA LYS A 31 25.09 9.06 7.27
C LYS A 31 23.97 8.08 6.93
N LEU A 32 23.45 7.34 7.91
CA LEU A 32 22.33 6.42 7.75
C LEU A 32 21.02 7.13 7.37
N SER A 33 20.81 8.34 7.90
CA SER A 33 19.68 9.20 7.51
C SER A 33 19.80 9.68 6.06
N ARG A 34 21.03 10.01 5.59
CA ARG A 34 21.27 10.35 4.18
C ARG A 34 21.04 9.12 3.28
N GLU A 35 21.63 7.98 3.61
CA GLU A 35 21.44 6.74 2.85
C GLU A 35 19.97 6.30 2.81
N TRP A 36 19.22 6.52 3.90
CA TRP A 36 17.77 6.28 3.98
C TRP A 36 16.98 7.29 3.15
N ASN A 37 17.36 8.57 3.21
CA ASN A 37 16.75 9.59 2.38
C ASN A 37 17.06 9.36 0.89
N ASP A 38 18.30 9.00 0.54
CA ASP A 38 18.68 8.67 -0.84
C ASP A 38 17.93 7.41 -1.33
N PHE A 39 17.66 6.46 -0.45
CA PHE A 39 16.87 5.27 -0.76
C PHE A 39 15.37 5.61 -0.97
N ILE A 40 14.78 6.39 -0.06
CA ILE A 40 13.36 6.78 -0.15
C ILE A 40 13.14 7.81 -1.25
N TYR A 41 14.02 8.81 -1.35
CA TYR A 41 13.86 9.96 -2.24
C TYR A 41 14.67 9.88 -3.53
N GLY A 42 15.54 8.88 -3.68
CA GLY A 42 16.40 8.73 -4.85
C GLY A 42 15.62 8.70 -6.15
N ASP A 43 14.56 7.92 -6.20
CA ASP A 43 13.65 7.87 -7.36
C ASP A 43 12.81 9.15 -7.52
N LEU A 44 12.52 9.86 -6.42
CA LEU A 44 11.81 11.14 -6.45
C LEU A 44 12.68 12.28 -6.98
N ASN A 45 14.01 12.16 -6.94
CA ASN A 45 14.94 13.15 -7.43
C ASN A 45 15.35 12.96 -8.89
N ARG A 46 14.97 11.84 -9.53
CA ARG A 46 15.26 11.61 -10.95
C ARG A 46 14.52 12.64 -11.80
N PRO A 47 15.15 13.13 -12.88
CA PRO A 47 14.45 13.95 -13.86
C PRO A 47 13.21 13.21 -14.35
N VAL A 48 12.13 13.93 -14.46
CA VAL A 48 10.90 13.42 -15.03
C VAL A 48 11.09 13.36 -16.54
N GLU A 49 10.94 12.20 -17.17
CA GLU A 49 10.95 12.10 -18.62
C GLU A 49 9.72 12.84 -19.17
N SER A 50 9.95 13.82 -20.05
CA SER A 50 8.84 14.55 -20.68
C SER A 50 7.99 13.59 -21.51
N GLY A 51 6.67 13.68 -21.38
CA GLY A 51 5.73 12.90 -22.17
C GLY A 51 5.23 11.60 -21.53
N LYS A 52 5.65 11.27 -20.31
CA LYS A 52 5.13 10.11 -19.59
C LYS A 52 4.64 10.51 -18.20
N VAL A 53 3.55 9.92 -17.75
CA VAL A 53 3.18 10.00 -16.34
C VAL A 53 4.26 9.32 -15.52
N ASN A 54 4.90 10.08 -14.66
CA ASN A 54 5.92 9.56 -13.78
C ASN A 54 5.26 8.99 -12.53
N LEU A 55 5.01 7.69 -12.54
CA LEU A 55 4.41 6.97 -11.43
C LEU A 55 5.47 6.69 -10.36
N TYR A 56 5.16 7.07 -9.12
CA TYR A 56 5.94 6.65 -7.96
C TYR A 56 5.24 5.53 -7.21
N TYR A 57 5.96 4.48 -6.91
CA TYR A 57 5.59 3.44 -5.97
C TYR A 57 6.82 2.99 -5.18
N PHE A 58 6.59 2.47 -3.98
CA PHE A 58 7.68 2.08 -3.10
C PHE A 58 8.34 0.80 -3.61
N LYS A 59 9.69 0.81 -3.75
CA LYS A 59 10.46 -0.37 -4.14
C LYS A 59 11.22 -0.94 -2.96
N HIS A 60 11.06 -2.22 -2.72
CA HIS A 60 11.71 -2.94 -1.63
C HIS A 60 13.07 -3.53 -2.07
N GLY A 61 14.07 -2.70 -2.34
CA GLY A 61 15.40 -3.15 -2.77
C GLY A 61 15.36 -3.93 -4.09
N VAL A 62 15.74 -5.21 -4.09
CA VAL A 62 15.78 -6.07 -5.29
C VAL A 62 14.43 -6.77 -5.54
N LYS A 63 13.55 -6.82 -4.54
CA LYS A 63 12.26 -7.51 -4.64
C LYS A 63 11.12 -6.50 -4.50
N ASP A 64 10.16 -6.60 -5.40
CA ASP A 64 8.97 -5.77 -5.36
C ASP A 64 7.97 -6.29 -4.32
N ASN A 65 7.28 -5.36 -3.63
CA ASN A 65 6.08 -5.69 -2.89
C ASN A 65 4.92 -5.61 -3.87
N VAL A 66 4.12 -6.66 -3.96
CA VAL A 66 3.03 -6.77 -4.93
C VAL A 66 2.02 -5.63 -4.82
N GLY A 67 1.69 -5.18 -3.60
CA GLY A 67 0.78 -4.05 -3.40
C GLY A 67 1.29 -2.77 -4.04
N ASP A 68 2.57 -2.45 -3.84
CA ASP A 68 3.19 -1.27 -4.43
C ASP A 68 3.33 -1.41 -5.96
N LEU A 69 3.68 -2.63 -6.45
CA LEU A 69 3.82 -2.94 -7.88
C LEU A 69 2.49 -2.78 -8.64
N LEU A 70 1.37 -3.08 -8.01
CA LEU A 70 0.04 -2.92 -8.60
C LEU A 70 -0.29 -1.48 -9.00
N SER A 71 0.41 -0.48 -8.42
CA SER A 71 0.29 0.91 -8.87
C SER A 71 0.49 1.03 -10.38
N LYS A 72 1.55 0.41 -10.92
CA LYS A 72 1.82 0.43 -12.37
C LYS A 72 0.72 -0.27 -13.15
N THR A 73 0.34 -1.47 -12.73
CA THR A 73 -0.66 -2.29 -13.42
C THR A 73 -2.01 -1.58 -13.51
N VAL A 74 -2.48 -1.00 -12.38
CA VAL A 74 -3.78 -0.34 -12.32
C VAL A 74 -3.78 0.98 -13.09
N VAL A 75 -2.71 1.78 -12.99
CA VAL A 75 -2.61 3.04 -13.75
C VAL A 75 -2.63 2.76 -15.24
N THR A 76 -1.83 1.79 -15.74
CA THR A 76 -1.83 1.40 -17.15
C THR A 76 -3.22 0.94 -17.61
N PHE A 77 -3.92 0.14 -16.79
CA PHE A 77 -5.29 -0.26 -17.12
C PHE A 77 -6.24 0.94 -17.27
N VAL A 78 -6.15 1.92 -16.35
CA VAL A 78 -7.02 3.11 -16.43
C VAL A 78 -6.67 3.97 -17.64
N GLU A 79 -5.38 4.12 -17.96
CA GLU A 79 -4.91 4.80 -19.17
C GLU A 79 -5.52 4.16 -20.43
N GLU A 80 -5.43 2.84 -20.55
CA GLU A 80 -5.99 2.08 -21.66
C GLU A 80 -7.53 2.21 -21.73
N LYS A 81 -8.21 2.00 -20.60
CA LYS A 81 -9.68 2.10 -20.49
C LYS A 81 -10.23 3.47 -20.89
N LEU A 82 -9.49 4.52 -20.56
CA LEU A 82 -9.87 5.91 -20.86
C LEU A 82 -9.31 6.41 -22.19
N ASN A 83 -8.61 5.53 -22.94
CA ASN A 83 -7.95 5.86 -24.21
C ASN A 83 -7.06 7.11 -24.10
N LEU A 84 -6.30 7.20 -22.98
CA LEU A 84 -5.38 8.29 -22.76
C LEU A 84 -4.09 8.02 -23.51
N GLN A 85 -3.82 8.87 -24.51
CA GLN A 85 -2.57 8.79 -25.27
C GLN A 85 -1.51 9.64 -24.58
N ASN A 86 -0.33 9.06 -24.43
CA ASN A 86 0.86 9.79 -23.96
C ASN A 86 1.35 10.74 -25.07
N GLU A 87 0.65 11.84 -25.29
CA GLU A 87 1.18 12.93 -26.08
C GLU A 87 2.33 13.60 -25.29
N MET A 88 3.39 14.02 -26.01
CA MET A 88 4.51 14.74 -25.43
C MET A 88 4.01 15.98 -24.68
N ARG A 89 4.06 15.99 -23.36
CA ARG A 89 3.64 17.10 -22.53
C ARG A 89 4.84 17.83 -21.92
N SER A 90 4.71 19.13 -21.77
CA SER A 90 5.74 19.99 -21.18
C SER A 90 5.88 19.83 -19.66
N GLU A 91 4.88 19.28 -18.98
CA GLU A 91 4.89 19.09 -17.53
C GLU A 91 4.65 17.63 -17.17
N THR A 92 5.61 17.05 -16.48
CA THR A 92 5.54 15.69 -16.00
C THR A 92 5.50 15.71 -14.48
N ARG A 93 4.28 15.71 -13.92
CA ARG A 93 4.05 15.58 -12.50
C ARG A 93 4.08 14.12 -12.08
N ARG A 94 4.53 13.84 -10.86
CA ARG A 94 4.53 12.47 -10.32
C ARG A 94 3.19 12.08 -9.75
N LEU A 95 2.75 10.89 -10.07
CA LEU A 95 1.51 10.29 -9.59
C LEU A 95 1.78 9.27 -8.47
N PHE A 96 1.08 9.41 -7.35
CA PHE A 96 0.97 8.44 -6.28
C PHE A 96 -0.38 7.75 -6.38
N ALA A 97 -0.37 6.43 -6.61
CA ALA A 97 -1.59 5.64 -6.73
C ALA A 97 -1.77 4.74 -5.50
N ILE A 98 -1.31 3.51 -5.53
CA ILE A 98 -1.47 2.54 -4.45
C ILE A 98 -0.37 2.72 -3.41
N GLY A 99 -0.73 2.52 -2.14
CA GLY A 99 0.21 2.46 -1.03
C GLY A 99 0.01 3.52 0.04
N SER A 100 0.73 3.37 1.16
CA SER A 100 0.74 4.34 2.25
C SER A 100 1.99 5.21 2.16
N ILE A 101 2.06 6.08 1.14
CA ILE A 101 3.26 6.75 0.67
C ILE A 101 3.16 8.28 0.60
N ILE A 102 2.06 8.88 1.05
CA ILE A 102 1.87 10.34 0.99
C ILE A 102 2.92 11.08 1.81
N ASP A 103 3.44 10.49 2.88
CA ASP A 103 4.46 11.07 3.75
C ASP A 103 5.80 11.38 3.06
N VAL A 104 6.06 10.76 1.92
CA VAL A 104 7.27 11.03 1.14
C VAL A 104 7.05 12.02 -0.01
N ALA A 105 5.84 12.58 -0.14
CA ALA A 105 5.49 13.47 -1.24
C ALA A 105 6.32 14.77 -1.23
N LYS A 106 6.55 15.29 -2.42
CA LYS A 106 7.14 16.61 -2.69
C LYS A 106 6.11 17.51 -3.39
N SER A 107 6.43 18.81 -3.49
CA SER A 107 5.54 19.76 -4.18
C SER A 107 5.21 19.32 -5.61
N ASP A 108 4.00 19.67 -6.00
CA ASP A 108 3.42 19.45 -7.33
C ASP A 108 3.23 17.97 -7.71
N MET A 109 3.21 17.08 -6.71
CA MET A 109 2.83 15.69 -6.90
C MET A 109 1.33 15.50 -6.83
N ILE A 110 0.84 14.50 -7.57
CA ILE A 110 -0.56 14.14 -7.66
C ILE A 110 -0.81 12.91 -6.80
N VAL A 111 -1.87 12.94 -6.00
CA VAL A 111 -2.31 11.83 -5.16
C VAL A 111 -3.64 11.30 -5.67
N TRP A 112 -3.69 10.02 -6.03
CA TRP A 112 -4.87 9.32 -6.49
C TRP A 112 -4.99 7.96 -5.82
N GLY A 113 -5.68 7.91 -4.66
CA GLY A 113 -5.97 6.69 -3.92
C GLY A 113 -4.94 6.28 -2.86
N SER A 114 -3.76 6.89 -2.81
CA SER A 114 -2.80 6.67 -1.73
C SER A 114 -3.34 7.14 -0.37
N GLY A 115 -2.82 6.54 0.70
CA GLY A 115 -3.14 6.90 2.08
C GLY A 115 -1.93 7.24 2.93
N LEU A 116 -2.20 7.65 4.17
CA LEU A 116 -1.19 7.75 5.21
C LEU A 116 -0.90 6.38 5.81
N ARG A 117 0.32 6.20 6.31
CA ARG A 117 0.76 4.96 6.97
C ARG A 117 0.22 4.87 8.40
N ASN A 118 0.26 5.97 9.09
CA ASN A 118 -0.28 6.18 10.43
C ASN A 118 -0.67 7.67 10.58
N GLU A 119 -1.28 8.01 11.70
CA GLU A 119 -1.78 9.37 11.93
C GLU A 119 -0.69 10.46 12.00
N ASN A 120 0.56 10.09 12.21
CA ASN A 120 1.71 11.01 12.28
C ASN A 120 2.53 11.05 10.99
N SER A 121 2.18 10.23 9.98
CA SER A 121 2.88 10.14 8.68
C SER A 121 2.39 11.21 7.71
N LEU A 122 2.37 12.47 8.14
CA LEU A 122 1.96 13.58 7.28
C LEU A 122 3.08 13.95 6.30
N PRO A 123 2.72 14.38 5.08
CA PRO A 123 3.70 14.94 4.16
C PRO A 123 4.30 16.22 4.74
N PRO A 124 5.52 16.59 4.32
CA PRO A 124 6.07 17.88 4.67
C PRO A 124 5.18 19.02 4.13
N ASN A 125 5.43 20.26 4.54
CA ASN A 125 4.68 21.43 4.05
C ASN A 125 4.99 21.65 2.55
N VAL A 126 4.22 20.98 1.69
CA VAL A 126 4.35 20.97 0.23
C VAL A 126 2.98 21.17 -0.41
N LYS A 127 2.96 21.63 -1.65
CA LYS A 127 1.72 21.75 -2.43
C LYS A 127 1.44 20.40 -3.11
N LEU A 128 0.26 19.83 -2.87
CA LEU A 128 -0.18 18.57 -3.49
C LEU A 128 -1.46 18.80 -4.31
N ASP A 129 -1.55 18.06 -5.41
CA ASP A 129 -2.77 17.92 -6.21
C ASP A 129 -3.46 16.61 -5.81
N ILE A 130 -4.39 16.69 -4.86
CA ILE A 130 -5.06 15.51 -4.31
C ILE A 130 -6.37 15.30 -5.06
N ARG A 131 -6.50 14.18 -5.76
CA ARG A 131 -7.68 13.79 -6.55
C ARG A 131 -8.56 12.78 -5.83
N ALA A 132 -7.92 11.82 -5.14
CA ALA A 132 -8.55 10.85 -4.27
C ALA A 132 -7.55 10.40 -3.21
N VAL A 133 -8.05 9.89 -2.08
CA VAL A 133 -7.25 9.25 -1.03
C VAL A 133 -7.86 7.92 -0.64
N ARG A 134 -7.08 7.04 -0.02
CA ARG A 134 -7.56 5.71 0.37
C ARG A 134 -8.82 5.78 1.23
N GLY A 135 -8.88 6.68 2.19
CA GLY A 135 -10.03 6.73 3.07
C GLY A 135 -10.22 8.05 3.83
N PRO A 136 -11.30 8.13 4.62
CA PRO A 136 -11.71 9.34 5.32
C PRO A 136 -10.73 9.79 6.41
N LEU A 137 -10.03 8.85 7.08
CA LEU A 137 -9.05 9.22 8.12
C LEU A 137 -7.82 9.89 7.52
N THR A 138 -7.34 9.41 6.37
CA THR A 138 -6.30 10.09 5.59
C THR A 138 -6.75 11.49 5.21
N ARG A 139 -7.97 11.64 4.67
CA ARG A 139 -8.53 12.94 4.31
C ARG A 139 -8.60 13.89 5.49
N GLU A 140 -9.14 13.45 6.61
CA GLU A 140 -9.27 14.25 7.82
C GLU A 140 -7.93 14.82 8.29
N LYS A 141 -6.89 13.96 8.33
CA LYS A 141 -5.53 14.38 8.72
C LYS A 141 -4.94 15.39 7.75
N LEU A 142 -5.10 15.18 6.46
CA LEU A 142 -4.62 16.09 5.42
C LEU A 142 -5.32 17.46 5.51
N ILE A 143 -6.64 17.50 5.68
CA ILE A 143 -7.38 18.76 5.85
C ILE A 143 -6.94 19.49 7.12
N LYS A 144 -6.82 18.81 8.26
CA LYS A 144 -6.30 19.38 9.50
C LYS A 144 -4.90 19.97 9.35
N SER A 145 -4.11 19.45 8.40
CA SER A 145 -2.77 19.94 8.06
C SER A 145 -2.75 21.00 6.95
N GLY A 146 -3.91 21.52 6.54
CA GLY A 146 -4.03 22.62 5.59
C GLY A 146 -4.07 22.21 4.12
N PHE A 147 -4.16 20.92 3.79
CA PHE A 147 -4.28 20.47 2.41
C PHE A 147 -5.73 20.54 1.92
N ASN A 148 -5.90 20.93 0.65
CA ASN A 148 -7.18 20.76 -0.04
C ASN A 148 -7.31 19.28 -0.45
N CYS A 149 -8.29 18.57 0.11
CA CYS A 149 -8.49 17.13 -0.15
C CYS A 149 -9.97 16.86 -0.43
N PRO A 150 -10.32 16.45 -1.66
CA PRO A 150 -11.70 16.17 -2.03
C PRO A 150 -12.24 14.95 -1.27
N GLN A 151 -13.57 14.82 -1.24
CA GLN A 151 -14.25 13.66 -0.66
C GLN A 151 -14.38 12.55 -1.72
N SER A 152 -13.22 12.05 -2.19
CA SER A 152 -13.11 10.92 -3.10
C SER A 152 -12.22 9.86 -2.46
N TYR A 153 -12.76 8.65 -2.32
CA TYR A 153 -12.12 7.58 -1.57
C TYR A 153 -11.94 6.33 -2.41
N GLY A 154 -10.98 5.51 -2.01
CA GLY A 154 -10.71 4.18 -2.49
C GLY A 154 -9.23 3.93 -2.72
N ASP A 155 -8.82 2.69 -2.49
CA ASP A 155 -7.51 2.20 -2.94
C ASP A 155 -7.64 1.75 -4.40
N PRO A 156 -6.77 2.20 -5.32
CA PRO A 156 -6.90 1.83 -6.73
C PRO A 156 -6.82 0.32 -7.02
N ALA A 157 -6.31 -0.50 -6.08
CA ALA A 157 -6.36 -1.95 -6.19
C ALA A 157 -7.80 -2.51 -6.26
N LEU A 158 -8.80 -1.75 -5.81
CA LEU A 158 -10.22 -2.10 -5.98
C LEU A 158 -10.66 -2.17 -7.45
N LEU A 159 -9.88 -1.60 -8.37
CA LEU A 159 -10.17 -1.65 -9.81
C LEU A 159 -9.72 -2.95 -10.49
N LEU A 160 -8.91 -3.79 -9.83
CA LEU A 160 -8.40 -5.04 -10.41
C LEU A 160 -9.49 -5.92 -11.03
N PRO A 161 -10.67 -6.15 -10.39
CA PRO A 161 -11.72 -6.98 -10.99
C PRO A 161 -12.35 -6.39 -12.23
N LEU A 162 -12.06 -5.15 -12.62
CA LEU A 162 -12.59 -4.56 -13.85
C LEU A 162 -11.80 -4.95 -15.09
N PHE A 163 -10.63 -5.57 -14.95
CA PHE A 163 -9.77 -5.92 -16.08
C PHE A 163 -9.04 -7.27 -15.97
N TYR A 164 -9.10 -7.91 -14.82
CA TYR A 164 -8.45 -9.20 -14.62
C TYR A 164 -9.44 -10.21 -14.03
N HIS A 165 -9.87 -11.19 -14.82
CA HIS A 165 -10.88 -12.19 -14.49
C HIS A 165 -10.32 -13.61 -14.73
N PRO A 166 -9.43 -14.11 -13.91
CA PRO A 166 -8.90 -15.47 -14.09
C PRO A 166 -9.98 -16.50 -13.75
N THR A 167 -10.01 -17.59 -14.51
CA THR A 167 -10.73 -18.80 -14.14
C THR A 167 -9.90 -19.62 -13.16
N VAL A 168 -10.56 -20.17 -12.15
CA VAL A 168 -9.91 -20.94 -11.09
C VAL A 168 -10.61 -22.28 -10.96
N ASP A 169 -9.85 -23.37 -11.14
CA ASP A 169 -10.39 -24.72 -11.14
C ASP A 169 -10.34 -25.39 -9.76
N ASN A 170 -9.39 -25.02 -8.91
CA ASN A 170 -9.20 -25.59 -7.58
C ASN A 170 -9.28 -24.49 -6.51
N ARG A 171 -9.95 -24.80 -5.38
CA ARG A 171 -10.03 -23.90 -4.25
C ARG A 171 -9.31 -24.47 -3.04
N GLU A 172 -8.40 -23.64 -2.50
CA GLU A 172 -7.82 -23.86 -1.19
C GLU A 172 -8.81 -23.41 -0.12
N SER A 173 -8.89 -24.13 1.01
CA SER A 173 -9.77 -23.72 2.13
C SER A 173 -9.42 -22.31 2.63
N PHE A 174 -8.14 -21.99 2.72
CA PHE A 174 -7.66 -20.63 3.00
C PHE A 174 -6.20 -20.47 2.61
N ILE A 175 -5.79 -19.21 2.49
CA ILE A 175 -4.38 -18.81 2.38
C ILE A 175 -4.05 -17.76 3.44
N ILE A 176 -2.76 -17.63 3.75
CA ILE A 176 -2.24 -16.67 4.72
C ILE A 176 -1.35 -15.67 3.98
N ILE A 177 -1.68 -14.38 4.08
CA ILE A 177 -0.90 -13.29 3.49
C ILE A 177 -0.35 -12.42 4.64
N PRO A 178 0.79 -12.78 5.23
CA PRO A 178 1.35 -12.03 6.34
C PRO A 178 1.86 -10.65 5.89
N HIS A 179 2.04 -9.75 6.84
CA HIS A 179 2.85 -8.57 6.56
C HIS A 179 4.28 -9.01 6.19
N TYR A 180 4.87 -8.43 5.14
CA TYR A 180 6.17 -8.87 4.59
C TYR A 180 7.27 -9.03 5.65
N SER A 181 7.23 -8.25 6.73
CA SER A 181 8.22 -8.33 7.82
C SER A 181 7.92 -9.44 8.84
N LYS A 182 6.79 -10.13 8.72
CA LYS A 182 6.27 -11.12 9.68
C LYS A 182 6.07 -12.51 9.09
N GLU A 183 6.36 -12.71 7.83
CA GLU A 183 6.22 -13.99 7.12
C GLU A 183 6.90 -15.16 7.87
N LYS A 184 8.04 -14.90 8.49
CA LYS A 184 8.76 -15.89 9.30
C LYS A 184 8.14 -16.20 10.67
N ASN A 185 7.16 -15.43 11.09
CA ASN A 185 6.48 -15.63 12.37
C ASN A 185 5.29 -16.60 12.24
N ILE A 186 4.83 -16.87 11.02
CA ILE A 186 3.77 -17.84 10.79
C ILE A 186 4.25 -19.23 11.23
N PRO A 187 3.50 -19.94 12.08
CA PRO A 187 3.87 -21.27 12.55
C PRO A 187 4.15 -22.25 11.41
N GLU A 188 5.10 -23.18 11.61
CA GLU A 188 5.53 -24.15 10.60
C GLU A 188 4.36 -24.97 10.02
N LYS A 189 3.39 -25.34 10.86
CA LYS A 189 2.16 -26.06 10.45
C LYS A 189 1.29 -25.35 9.43
N TYR A 190 1.55 -24.06 9.15
CA TYR A 190 0.80 -23.23 8.18
C TYR A 190 1.69 -22.66 7.07
N GLN A 191 2.97 -23.05 6.99
CA GLN A 191 3.89 -22.50 6.00
C GLN A 191 3.51 -22.84 4.55
N ASP A 192 2.84 -23.96 4.32
CA ASP A 192 2.29 -24.37 3.03
C ASP A 192 1.14 -23.49 2.54
N LYS A 193 0.47 -22.73 3.45
CA LYS A 193 -0.59 -21.80 3.16
C LYS A 193 -0.11 -20.36 2.98
N VAL A 194 1.18 -20.10 3.20
CA VAL A 194 1.71 -18.73 3.14
C VAL A 194 1.90 -18.27 1.71
N VAL A 195 1.34 -17.11 1.41
CA VAL A 195 1.54 -16.39 0.15
C VAL A 195 2.26 -15.08 0.44
N SER A 196 3.50 -14.97 -0.03
CA SER A 196 4.35 -13.81 0.21
C SER A 196 3.87 -12.60 -0.61
N THR A 197 3.86 -11.42 0.03
CA THR A 197 3.65 -10.16 -0.69
C THR A 197 4.90 -9.68 -1.43
N ILE A 198 6.04 -10.35 -1.21
CA ILE A 198 7.31 -10.02 -1.87
C ILE A 198 7.43 -10.85 -3.16
N THR A 199 6.76 -10.38 -4.19
CA THR A 199 6.76 -10.99 -5.52
C THR A 199 6.59 -9.91 -6.59
N SER A 200 7.15 -10.16 -7.78
CA SER A 200 6.90 -9.38 -9.00
C SER A 200 5.77 -9.98 -9.86
N ASP A 201 5.34 -11.19 -9.55
CA ASP A 201 4.22 -11.85 -10.24
C ASP A 201 2.89 -11.55 -9.54
N TRP A 202 2.31 -10.39 -9.88
CA TRP A 202 1.03 -9.98 -9.34
C TRP A 202 -0.13 -10.87 -9.80
N LYS A 203 -0.03 -11.53 -10.98
CA LYS A 203 -1.08 -12.41 -11.48
C LYS A 203 -1.15 -13.69 -10.67
N ASP A 204 -0.01 -14.33 -10.40
CA ASP A 204 0.05 -15.50 -9.52
C ASP A 204 -0.48 -15.17 -8.12
N PHE A 205 -0.11 -14.00 -7.58
CA PHE A 205 -0.59 -13.53 -6.29
C PHE A 205 -2.12 -13.38 -6.25
N VAL A 206 -2.70 -12.74 -7.26
CA VAL A 206 -4.16 -12.57 -7.36
C VAL A 206 -4.85 -13.91 -7.59
N ASN A 207 -4.28 -14.78 -8.43
CA ASN A 207 -4.83 -16.12 -8.67
C ASN A 207 -4.93 -16.94 -7.39
N LYS A 208 -3.89 -16.93 -6.55
CA LYS A 208 -3.90 -17.61 -5.23
C LYS A 208 -5.00 -17.07 -4.32
N ILE A 209 -5.24 -15.76 -4.32
CA ILE A 209 -6.33 -15.15 -3.56
C ILE A 209 -7.68 -15.67 -4.07
N ILE A 210 -7.92 -15.62 -5.36
CA ILE A 210 -9.20 -16.02 -5.97
C ILE A 210 -9.44 -17.54 -5.83
N SER A 211 -8.35 -18.33 -5.79
CA SER A 211 -8.37 -19.78 -5.57
C SER A 211 -8.60 -20.18 -4.13
N SER A 212 -8.82 -19.26 -3.20
CA SER A 212 -9.08 -19.57 -1.80
C SER A 212 -10.54 -19.29 -1.42
N GLU A 213 -11.05 -20.03 -0.43
CA GLU A 213 -12.39 -19.77 0.14
C GLU A 213 -12.38 -18.50 0.99
N PHE A 214 -11.26 -18.23 1.69
CA PHE A 214 -11.03 -16.99 2.41
C PHE A 214 -9.54 -16.70 2.60
N VAL A 215 -9.23 -15.47 2.99
CA VAL A 215 -7.86 -14.98 3.20
C VAL A 215 -7.66 -14.54 4.64
N ILE A 216 -6.59 -15.03 5.27
CA ILE A 216 -6.09 -14.52 6.55
C ILE A 216 -4.94 -13.57 6.25
N SER A 217 -5.07 -12.28 6.55
CA SER A 217 -4.05 -11.34 6.12
C SER A 217 -3.60 -10.34 7.18
N GLY A 218 -2.29 -10.21 7.32
CA GLY A 218 -1.61 -9.10 7.99
C GLY A 218 -1.15 -8.01 7.01
N SER A 219 -1.43 -8.18 5.71
CA SER A 219 -1.15 -7.20 4.66
C SER A 219 -2.42 -6.48 4.25
N LEU A 220 -2.39 -5.13 4.24
CA LEU A 220 -3.55 -4.37 3.79
C LEU A 220 -3.97 -4.72 2.35
N HIS A 221 -3.01 -4.86 1.43
CA HIS A 221 -3.32 -5.21 0.04
C HIS A 221 -3.82 -6.65 -0.12
N GLY A 222 -3.41 -7.57 0.77
CA GLY A 222 -4.01 -8.91 0.81
C GLY A 222 -5.51 -8.85 1.11
N ILE A 223 -5.94 -7.97 2.03
CA ILE A 223 -7.34 -7.74 2.35
C ILE A 223 -8.05 -7.05 1.18
N ILE A 224 -7.52 -5.91 0.70
CA ILE A 224 -8.16 -5.10 -0.35
C ILE A 224 -8.41 -5.93 -1.61
N ILE A 225 -7.42 -6.70 -2.05
CA ILE A 225 -7.52 -7.51 -3.26
C ILE A 225 -8.54 -8.65 -3.06
N ALA A 226 -8.48 -9.37 -1.95
CA ALA A 226 -9.44 -10.43 -1.66
C ALA A 226 -10.87 -9.90 -1.69
N GLU A 227 -11.14 -8.84 -0.95
CA GLU A 227 -12.48 -8.25 -0.85
C GLU A 227 -12.94 -7.63 -2.18
N ALA A 228 -12.03 -7.07 -2.99
CA ALA A 228 -12.37 -6.57 -4.33
C ALA A 228 -12.91 -7.68 -5.25
N TYR A 229 -12.39 -8.90 -5.10
CA TYR A 229 -12.87 -10.09 -5.82
C TYR A 229 -14.00 -10.84 -5.11
N GLY A 230 -14.54 -10.30 -4.01
CA GLY A 230 -15.60 -10.95 -3.24
C GLY A 230 -15.13 -12.14 -2.41
N ILE A 231 -13.82 -12.31 -2.22
CA ILE A 231 -13.25 -13.34 -1.35
C ILE A 231 -13.21 -12.78 0.09
N PRO A 232 -13.84 -13.45 1.07
CA PRO A 232 -13.81 -13.00 2.46
C PRO A 232 -12.38 -12.89 2.98
N ALA A 233 -12.07 -11.80 3.70
CA ALA A 233 -10.77 -11.60 4.30
C ALA A 233 -10.88 -11.22 5.77
N VAL A 234 -9.96 -11.73 6.59
CA VAL A 234 -9.85 -11.41 8.01
C VAL A 234 -8.49 -10.82 8.33
N LEU A 235 -8.45 -9.82 9.20
CA LEU A 235 -7.23 -9.13 9.59
C LEU A 235 -6.57 -9.84 10.79
N ILE A 236 -5.32 -10.26 10.62
CA ILE A 236 -4.45 -10.62 11.75
C ILE A 236 -3.47 -9.49 12.05
N ASN A 237 -3.29 -9.20 13.34
CA ASN A 237 -2.30 -8.25 13.82
C ASN A 237 -1.40 -8.91 14.86
N GLU A 238 -0.45 -9.70 14.39
CA GLU A 238 0.47 -10.48 15.22
C GLU A 238 1.36 -9.63 16.14
N ILE A 239 1.41 -8.33 15.95
CA ILE A 239 2.13 -7.37 16.79
C ILE A 239 1.40 -6.05 16.64
N ASP A 240 1.17 -5.33 17.73
CA ASP A 240 0.57 -3.99 17.85
C ASP A 240 0.99 -3.01 16.73
N PHE A 241 0.68 -3.36 15.47
CA PHE A 241 0.80 -2.43 14.38
C PHE A 241 -0.26 -1.35 14.55
N ASP A 242 0.13 -0.14 14.23
CA ASP A 242 -0.81 0.94 14.07
C ASP A 242 -1.90 0.54 13.06
N LEU A 243 -3.13 0.44 13.54
CA LEU A 243 -4.29 0.05 12.75
C LEU A 243 -4.83 1.16 11.86
N PHE A 244 -4.22 2.34 11.85
CA PHE A 244 -4.71 3.51 11.12
C PHE A 244 -5.02 3.20 9.65
N LYS A 245 -4.08 2.57 8.92
CA LYS A 245 -4.26 2.26 7.49
C LYS A 245 -5.41 1.29 7.22
N TYR A 246 -5.67 0.36 8.16
CA TYR A 246 -6.78 -0.60 8.04
C TYR A 246 -8.11 0.08 8.33
N LYS A 247 -8.19 0.86 9.42
CA LYS A 247 -9.36 1.68 9.75
C LYS A 247 -9.72 2.61 8.60
N ASP A 248 -8.73 3.30 8.05
CA ASP A 248 -8.89 4.20 6.90
C ASP A 248 -9.51 3.50 5.69
N TYR A 249 -9.07 2.26 5.40
CA TYR A 249 -9.65 1.44 4.34
C TYR A 249 -11.07 0.98 4.67
N TYR A 250 -11.28 0.39 5.85
CA TYR A 250 -12.61 -0.10 6.22
C TYR A 250 -13.65 1.03 6.28
N GLU A 251 -13.29 2.19 6.79
CA GLU A 251 -14.18 3.34 6.78
C GLU A 251 -14.48 3.87 5.37
N SER A 252 -13.55 3.73 4.42
CA SER A 252 -13.81 4.07 3.01
C SER A 252 -14.84 3.16 2.36
N THR A 253 -15.00 1.96 2.89
CA THR A 253 -15.95 0.93 2.45
C THR A 253 -17.23 0.88 3.31
N ASP A 254 -17.51 1.95 4.08
CA ASP A 254 -18.66 2.08 5.00
C ASP A 254 -18.73 0.98 6.08
N ARG A 255 -17.58 0.38 6.45
CA ARG A 255 -17.45 -0.65 7.47
C ARG A 255 -16.57 -0.17 8.62
N ARG A 256 -17.15 0.12 9.76
CA ARG A 256 -16.41 0.62 10.93
C ARG A 256 -16.09 -0.49 11.93
N ASP A 257 -16.95 -1.48 12.01
CA ASP A 257 -16.84 -2.59 12.95
C ASP A 257 -16.19 -3.79 12.26
N PHE A 258 -14.86 -3.86 12.29
CA PHE A 258 -14.09 -5.00 11.80
C PHE A 258 -13.33 -5.68 12.93
N VAL A 259 -13.16 -6.99 12.81
CA VAL A 259 -12.48 -7.80 13.82
C VAL A 259 -10.98 -7.89 13.50
N VAL A 260 -10.16 -7.75 14.53
CA VAL A 260 -8.71 -7.97 14.46
C VAL A 260 -8.38 -9.21 15.28
N TYR A 261 -7.74 -10.19 14.66
CA TYR A 261 -7.30 -11.42 15.29
C TYR A 261 -5.83 -11.35 15.65
N GLN A 262 -5.40 -12.10 16.65
CA GLN A 262 -4.01 -12.08 17.10
C GLN A 262 -3.10 -12.89 16.18
N ASP A 263 -3.55 -14.07 15.78
CA ASP A 263 -2.81 -15.01 14.94
C ASP A 263 -3.75 -15.93 14.15
N VAL A 264 -3.20 -16.92 13.45
CA VAL A 264 -3.95 -17.86 12.62
C VAL A 264 -4.81 -18.79 13.46
N ASP A 265 -4.32 -19.26 14.60
CA ASP A 265 -5.10 -20.16 15.49
C ASP A 265 -6.30 -19.43 16.09
N ASP A 266 -6.15 -18.16 16.43
CA ASP A 266 -7.24 -17.29 16.89
C ASP A 266 -8.31 -17.12 15.80
N VAL A 267 -7.91 -16.90 14.54
CA VAL A 267 -8.86 -16.88 13.41
C VAL A 267 -9.62 -18.19 13.33
N LEU A 268 -8.91 -19.31 13.21
CA LEU A 268 -9.55 -20.62 12.97
C LEU A 268 -10.48 -21.06 14.10
N SER A 269 -10.25 -20.56 15.32
CA SER A 269 -11.09 -20.90 16.50
C SER A 269 -12.38 -20.12 16.59
N ARG A 270 -12.44 -18.87 16.12
CA ARG A 270 -13.56 -17.95 16.35
C ARG A 270 -13.83 -16.97 15.21
N MET A 271 -13.41 -17.29 13.98
CA MET A 271 -13.52 -16.36 12.86
C MET A 271 -14.97 -15.90 12.62
N LYS A 272 -15.06 -14.61 12.32
CA LYS A 272 -16.25 -13.97 11.79
C LYS A 272 -15.79 -13.14 10.58
N PHE A 273 -16.38 -13.39 9.44
CA PHE A 273 -16.08 -12.60 8.25
C PHE A 273 -16.69 -11.22 8.35
N ASN A 274 -16.00 -10.24 7.78
CA ASN A 274 -16.57 -8.93 7.53
C ASN A 274 -17.63 -9.04 6.43
N ASP A 275 -18.60 -8.13 6.46
CA ASP A 275 -19.55 -8.01 5.36
C ASP A 275 -18.81 -7.69 4.05
N PRO A 276 -19.31 -8.15 2.90
CA PRO A 276 -18.82 -7.71 1.60
C PRO A 276 -18.83 -6.19 1.49
N ILE A 277 -17.97 -5.64 0.61
CA ILE A 277 -17.93 -4.18 0.40
C ILE A 277 -19.30 -3.72 -0.16
N PRO A 278 -20.12 -2.97 0.61
CA PRO A 278 -21.47 -2.63 0.19
C PRO A 278 -21.50 -1.60 -0.96
N ASN A 279 -20.43 -0.82 -1.09
CA ASN A 279 -20.33 0.30 -2.03
C ASN A 279 -19.20 0.14 -3.06
N LEU A 280 -18.77 -1.09 -3.36
CA LEU A 280 -17.61 -1.36 -4.24
C LEU A 280 -17.74 -0.66 -5.59
N ALA A 281 -18.88 -0.81 -6.27
CA ALA A 281 -19.09 -0.18 -7.58
C ALA A 281 -18.98 1.35 -7.52
N LYS A 282 -19.50 1.97 -6.47
CA LYS A 282 -19.40 3.43 -6.25
C LYS A 282 -17.96 3.87 -6.01
N LEU A 283 -17.18 3.10 -5.26
CA LEU A 283 -15.76 3.38 -5.05
C LEU A 283 -14.97 3.24 -6.36
N GLN A 284 -15.24 2.22 -7.15
CA GLN A 284 -14.62 2.03 -8.47
C GLN A 284 -14.94 3.19 -9.42
N GLU A 285 -16.20 3.64 -9.46
CA GLU A 285 -16.61 4.79 -10.26
C GLU A 285 -15.96 6.09 -9.76
N SER A 286 -15.89 6.30 -8.45
CA SER A 286 -15.20 7.44 -7.84
C SER A 286 -13.73 7.49 -8.21
N LEU A 287 -13.04 6.35 -8.17
CA LEU A 287 -11.64 6.23 -8.58
C LEU A 287 -11.46 6.55 -10.07
N LEU A 288 -12.28 5.98 -10.95
CA LEU A 288 -12.19 6.23 -12.39
C LEU A 288 -12.50 7.69 -12.75
N SER A 289 -13.47 8.30 -12.09
CA SER A 289 -13.85 9.71 -12.33
C SER A 289 -12.80 10.69 -11.81
N SER A 290 -12.15 10.38 -10.69
CA SER A 290 -11.10 11.21 -10.08
C SER A 290 -9.70 10.99 -10.68
N PHE A 291 -9.56 10.09 -11.64
CA PHE A 291 -8.28 9.88 -12.31
C PHE A 291 -7.77 11.16 -12.97
N PRO A 292 -6.51 11.54 -12.81
CA PRO A 292 -5.98 12.82 -13.29
C PRO A 292 -5.76 12.83 -14.81
N LYS A 293 -6.85 12.82 -15.59
CA LYS A 293 -6.81 12.81 -17.08
C LYS A 293 -6.15 14.04 -17.68
N ASP A 294 -6.16 15.15 -16.97
CA ASP A 294 -5.63 16.46 -17.38
C ASP A 294 -4.10 16.52 -17.43
N ILE A 295 -3.43 15.45 -17.02
CA ILE A 295 -1.96 15.32 -17.07
C ILE A 295 -1.48 14.47 -18.26
N TYR A 296 -2.42 13.98 -19.09
CA TYR A 296 -2.14 13.17 -20.30
C TYR A 296 -2.21 13.95 -21.58
#